data_5d5b67a57f7f3be52c9f2bc3a7cd296e
#
_entry.id   5d5b67a57f7f3be52c9f2bc3a7cd296e
#
_cell.length_a   1.000
_cell.length_b   1.000
_cell.length_c   1.000
_cell.angle_alpha   90.00
_cell.angle_beta   90.00
_cell.angle_gamma   90.00
#
_symmetry.space_group_name_H-M   'P 1'
#
loop_
_entity.id
_entity.type
_entity.pdbx_description
1 polymer ?
#
loop_
_entity_poly.entity_id
_entity_poly.type
_entity_poly.pdbx_seq_one_letter_code
_entity_poly.pdbx_strand_id
1 'polypeptide(L)'
;MYRVALSSALIGLLGACSLGPSSISSGYVQPDTTASINSSPNVQSVSLGGEPSTPRAKNPAVAAYAKLDDKAPNGSYERAPAGALADRDYTSTSLDPETARKLINDYRKKKGLKPLALNAELTAAAKSHSRDLAKWDRISHFGSDGSNPWDRVKRTGYHARLAAENVGTGQIDFQEVLKGWEESPGHNKNLLLADASHMGIALVQDPKTEFKSFWTLVIGSPM
;
A
#
# COMPACT_ATOMS: atom_id res chain seq x y z
N MET A 1 -7.64 -52.88 54.10
CA MET A 1 -6.92 -51.67 54.53
C MET A 1 -5.77 -51.45 53.57
N TYR A 2 -5.97 -50.66 52.54
CA TYR A 2 -4.89 -50.27 51.64
C TYR A 2 -4.89 -48.72 51.52
N ARG A 3 -3.79 -48.12 51.92
CA ARG A 3 -3.49 -46.69 51.82
C ARG A 3 -2.98 -46.42 50.43
N VAL A 4 -3.67 -45.52 49.70
CA VAL A 4 -3.21 -44.98 48.43
C VAL A 4 -2.50 -43.67 48.73
N ALA A 5 -1.23 -43.58 48.33
CA ALA A 5 -0.42 -42.39 48.41
C ALA A 5 -0.71 -41.49 47.18
N LEU A 6 -1.08 -40.25 47.42
CA LEU A 6 -1.15 -39.21 46.36
C LEU A 6 0.28 -38.70 46.12
N SER A 7 0.78 -38.91 44.91
CA SER A 7 1.96 -38.20 44.38
C SER A 7 1.52 -36.96 43.59
N SER A 8 1.83 -35.80 44.11
CA SER A 8 1.67 -34.53 43.44
C SER A 8 2.79 -34.36 42.42
N ALA A 9 2.48 -34.44 41.14
CA ALA A 9 3.39 -34.08 40.07
C ALA A 9 3.23 -32.57 39.73
N LEU A 10 4.27 -31.82 40.05
CA LEU A 10 4.43 -30.42 39.70
C LEU A 10 4.84 -30.34 38.23
N ILE A 11 3.91 -29.97 37.34
CA ILE A 11 4.20 -29.73 35.94
C ILE A 11 4.63 -28.28 35.80
N GLY A 12 5.94 -28.09 35.61
CA GLY A 12 6.50 -26.77 35.24
C GLY A 12 6.06 -26.37 33.86
N LEU A 13 5.33 -25.25 33.75
CA LEU A 13 5.09 -24.59 32.49
C LEU A 13 6.41 -23.96 32.01
N LEU A 14 7.06 -24.61 31.07
CA LEU A 14 8.05 -23.98 30.21
C LEU A 14 7.30 -23.20 29.17
N GLY A 15 7.23 -21.88 29.36
CA GLY A 15 6.78 -20.94 28.36
C GLY A 15 7.75 -20.94 27.18
N ALA A 16 7.45 -21.70 26.15
CA ALA A 16 8.09 -21.54 24.86
C ALA A 16 7.61 -20.23 24.25
N CYS A 17 8.42 -19.17 24.35
CA CYS A 17 8.28 -18.02 23.46
C CYS A 17 8.56 -18.50 22.04
N SER A 18 7.51 -18.86 21.32
CA SER A 18 7.55 -19.03 19.89
C SER A 18 7.75 -17.64 19.30
N LEU A 19 8.99 -17.30 18.98
CA LEU A 19 9.29 -16.26 18.03
C LEU A 19 8.86 -16.80 16.66
N GLY A 20 7.59 -16.60 16.32
CA GLY A 20 7.12 -16.74 14.96
C GLY A 20 7.91 -15.78 14.07
N PRO A 21 8.19 -16.13 12.80
CA PRO A 21 8.83 -15.21 11.89
C PRO A 21 7.97 -13.96 11.85
N SER A 22 8.54 -12.84 12.27
CA SER A 22 7.94 -11.53 12.12
C SER A 22 7.72 -11.36 10.63
N SER A 23 6.48 -11.57 10.17
CA SER A 23 6.08 -11.05 8.89
C SER A 23 6.52 -9.60 8.88
N ILE A 24 7.37 -9.22 7.93
CA ILE A 24 7.59 -7.83 7.57
C ILE A 24 6.31 -7.41 6.85
N SER A 25 5.21 -7.55 7.53
CA SER A 25 3.99 -6.83 7.28
C SER A 25 4.37 -5.42 7.65
N SER A 26 4.69 -4.64 6.65
CA SER A 26 4.74 -3.20 6.65
C SER A 26 4.29 -2.55 7.97
N GLY A 27 4.92 -2.95 9.05
CA GLY A 27 4.88 -2.27 10.33
C GLY A 27 5.81 -1.05 10.31
N TYR A 28 6.18 -0.61 9.14
CA TYR A 28 6.69 0.72 8.97
C TYR A 28 5.53 1.68 9.16
N VAL A 29 5.39 2.09 10.40
CA VAL A 29 4.69 3.32 10.72
C VAL A 29 5.49 4.42 10.05
N GLN A 30 5.27 4.63 8.76
CA GLN A 30 5.55 5.94 8.19
C GLN A 30 4.68 6.92 8.96
N PRO A 31 5.25 7.96 9.56
CA PRO A 31 4.44 9.05 10.08
C PRO A 31 3.61 9.60 8.91
N ASP A 32 2.32 9.32 8.91
CA ASP A 32 1.26 10.00 8.15
C ASP A 32 1.46 10.25 6.64
N THR A 33 2.04 9.34 5.87
CA THR A 33 2.08 9.45 4.41
C THR A 33 1.01 8.59 3.72
N THR A 34 -0.20 8.62 4.20
CA THR A 34 -1.34 8.22 3.39
C THR A 34 -1.69 9.37 2.48
N ALA A 35 -1.38 9.26 1.20
CA ALA A 35 -1.83 10.23 0.20
C ALA A 35 -3.33 10.09 -0.01
N SER A 36 -4.13 10.59 0.92
CA SER A 36 -5.55 10.83 0.74
C SER A 36 -5.73 12.29 0.36
N ILE A 37 -6.07 12.56 -0.88
CA ILE A 37 -6.20 13.92 -1.40
C ILE A 37 -7.69 14.20 -1.58
N ASN A 38 -8.25 14.99 -0.68
CA ASN A 38 -9.60 15.53 -0.81
C ASN A 38 -9.55 16.89 -1.49
N SER A 39 -10.15 16.99 -2.65
CA SER A 39 -10.44 18.29 -3.29
C SER A 39 -11.80 18.81 -2.87
N SER A 40 -12.02 19.06 -1.58
CA SER A 40 -13.16 19.86 -1.12
C SER A 40 -12.73 21.32 -1.00
N PRO A 41 -13.56 22.30 -1.44
CA PRO A 41 -13.15 23.70 -1.54
C PRO A 41 -12.92 24.41 -0.19
N ASN A 42 -13.00 23.72 0.94
CA ASN A 42 -12.87 24.31 2.28
C ASN A 42 -11.92 23.57 3.23
N VAL A 43 -11.10 22.65 2.72
CA VAL A 43 -10.01 22.07 3.53
C VAL A 43 -8.73 22.60 2.91
N GLN A 44 -7.96 23.37 3.66
CA GLN A 44 -6.59 23.72 3.29
C GLN A 44 -5.81 22.41 3.16
N SER A 45 -5.85 21.86 1.96
CA SER A 45 -4.96 20.78 1.56
C SER A 45 -3.55 21.35 1.61
N VAL A 46 -2.70 20.77 2.42
CA VAL A 46 -1.26 20.93 2.21
C VAL A 46 -1.00 20.31 0.84
N SER A 47 -0.96 21.17 -0.17
CA SER A 47 -0.74 20.80 -1.57
C SER A 47 0.68 20.28 -1.70
N LEU A 48 0.83 18.96 -1.66
CA LEU A 48 2.02 18.28 -2.13
C LEU A 48 1.90 18.08 -3.65
N GLY A 49 2.02 19.17 -4.43
CA GLY A 49 2.02 19.11 -5.86
C GLY A 49 1.16 20.20 -6.49
N GLY A 50 1.79 21.30 -6.87
CA GLY A 50 1.15 22.36 -7.63
C GLY A 50 0.88 21.93 -9.08
N GLU A 51 -0.21 22.43 -9.65
CA GLU A 51 -0.51 22.35 -11.07
C GLU A 51 0.67 22.79 -11.95
N PRO A 52 0.86 22.18 -13.13
CA PRO A 52 1.82 22.66 -14.11
C PRO A 52 1.18 23.79 -14.92
N SER A 53 1.08 24.96 -14.33
CA SER A 53 0.76 26.16 -15.10
C SER A 53 1.55 27.33 -14.53
N THR A 54 2.50 27.80 -15.34
CA THR A 54 3.45 28.90 -15.15
C THR A 54 4.71 28.55 -14.36
N PRO A 55 5.86 29.15 -14.72
CA PRO A 55 7.10 28.96 -13.97
C PRO A 55 6.94 29.60 -12.59
N ARG A 56 6.42 28.79 -11.66
CA ARG A 56 6.32 29.20 -10.26
C ARG A 56 7.71 29.32 -9.70
N ALA A 57 8.07 30.55 -9.41
CA ALA A 57 9.26 30.89 -8.67
C ALA A 57 9.42 29.99 -7.44
N LYS A 58 10.48 29.19 -7.47
CA LYS A 58 11.36 28.87 -6.35
C LYS A 58 10.65 28.53 -5.03
N ASN A 59 9.94 27.42 -5.00
CA ASN A 59 9.80 26.68 -3.76
C ASN A 59 11.14 25.93 -3.53
N PRO A 60 11.92 26.26 -2.49
CA PRO A 60 13.23 25.65 -2.24
C PRO A 60 13.15 24.12 -2.07
N ALA A 61 11.99 23.59 -1.65
CA ALA A 61 11.75 22.16 -1.60
C ALA A 61 11.74 21.53 -3.01
N VAL A 62 11.05 22.15 -3.98
CA VAL A 62 11.01 21.63 -5.37
C VAL A 62 12.39 21.74 -6.02
N ALA A 63 13.15 22.80 -5.71
CA ALA A 63 14.53 22.95 -6.20
C ALA A 63 15.51 21.96 -5.56
N ALA A 64 15.25 21.51 -4.34
CA ALA A 64 16.04 20.44 -3.70
C ALA A 64 15.78 19.07 -4.34
N TYR A 65 14.53 18.82 -4.77
CA TYR A 65 14.18 17.58 -5.49
C TYR A 65 14.81 17.51 -6.88
N ALA A 66 14.99 18.62 -7.56
CA ALA A 66 15.59 18.66 -8.90
C ALA A 66 17.10 18.41 -8.94
N LYS A 67 17.77 18.31 -7.79
CA LYS A 67 19.22 18.10 -7.67
C LYS A 67 19.62 16.71 -7.19
N LEU A 68 18.67 15.86 -6.87
CA LEU A 68 18.96 14.47 -6.50
C LEU A 68 19.11 13.64 -7.77
N ASP A 69 20.12 12.77 -7.76
CA ASP A 69 20.56 11.90 -8.84
C ASP A 69 19.38 11.41 -9.70
N ASP A 70 19.47 11.56 -11.03
CA ASP A 70 18.49 11.10 -12.02
C ASP A 70 18.14 9.61 -11.92
N LYS A 71 18.85 8.86 -11.11
CA LYS A 71 18.67 7.42 -10.90
C LYS A 71 17.91 7.08 -9.63
N ALA A 72 17.79 8.00 -8.69
CA ALA A 72 17.05 7.79 -7.46
C ALA A 72 15.76 8.62 -7.47
N PRO A 73 14.61 8.00 -7.19
CA PRO A 73 13.36 8.73 -7.13
C PRO A 73 13.38 9.74 -5.99
N ASN A 74 12.93 10.92 -6.28
CA ASN A 74 12.76 11.99 -5.30
C ASN A 74 11.60 11.65 -4.35
N GLY A 75 11.84 11.75 -3.07
CA GLY A 75 10.86 11.46 -2.03
C GLY A 75 11.34 10.37 -1.07
N SER A 76 10.61 10.15 -0.02
CA SER A 76 10.88 9.04 0.88
C SER A 76 10.54 7.71 0.21
N TYR A 77 11.47 6.81 0.21
CA TYR A 77 11.27 5.44 -0.24
C TYR A 77 12.03 4.49 0.68
N GLU A 78 11.56 3.26 0.72
CA GLU A 78 12.20 2.20 1.48
C GLU A 78 12.62 1.05 0.56
N ARG A 79 13.66 0.34 0.96
CA ARG A 79 14.15 -0.87 0.31
C ARG A 79 14.08 -2.04 1.26
N ALA A 80 13.84 -3.23 0.73
CA ALA A 80 13.96 -4.43 1.54
C ALA A 80 15.43 -4.65 1.93
N PRO A 81 15.69 -5.13 3.15
CA PRO A 81 16.99 -5.69 3.48
C PRO A 81 17.31 -6.87 2.56
N ALA A 82 18.57 -6.99 2.14
CA ALA A 82 18.98 -8.05 1.24
C ALA A 82 18.63 -9.43 1.82
N GLY A 83 17.97 -10.25 1.01
CA GLY A 83 17.58 -11.61 1.38
C GLY A 83 16.41 -11.70 2.38
N ALA A 84 15.80 -10.59 2.81
CA ALA A 84 14.73 -10.60 3.82
C ALA A 84 13.50 -11.45 3.41
N LEU A 85 13.30 -11.65 2.12
CA LEU A 85 12.18 -12.39 1.54
C LEU A 85 12.62 -13.63 0.73
N ALA A 86 13.88 -14.07 0.89
CA ALA A 86 14.47 -15.14 0.09
C ALA A 86 13.77 -16.50 0.29
N ASP A 87 13.25 -16.76 1.49
CA ASP A 87 12.62 -18.04 1.86
C ASP A 87 11.12 -18.09 1.50
N ARG A 88 10.57 -17.04 0.84
CA ARG A 88 9.16 -16.99 0.48
C ARG A 88 8.94 -17.52 -0.94
N ASP A 89 7.88 -18.30 -1.11
CA ASP A 89 7.48 -18.83 -2.42
C ASP A 89 6.46 -17.90 -3.10
N TYR A 90 6.88 -17.31 -4.22
CA TYR A 90 6.05 -16.43 -5.06
C TYR A 90 5.53 -17.11 -6.31
N THR A 91 5.71 -18.42 -6.50
CA THR A 91 5.34 -19.13 -7.74
C THR A 91 3.83 -19.12 -7.98
N SER A 92 3.02 -19.13 -6.93
CA SER A 92 1.56 -19.05 -6.99
C SER A 92 1.00 -17.64 -6.88
N THR A 93 1.85 -16.65 -6.69
CA THR A 93 1.41 -15.26 -6.52
C THR A 93 0.72 -14.78 -7.79
N SER A 94 -0.53 -14.38 -7.65
CA SER A 94 -1.34 -13.89 -8.76
C SER A 94 -2.39 -12.90 -8.26
N LEU A 95 -2.97 -12.14 -9.18
CA LEU A 95 -4.06 -11.22 -8.90
C LEU A 95 -5.24 -11.50 -9.82
N ASP A 96 -6.36 -11.90 -9.22
CA ASP A 96 -7.67 -11.78 -9.82
C ASP A 96 -8.35 -10.50 -9.32
N PRO A 97 -8.55 -9.47 -10.17
CA PRO A 97 -9.11 -8.19 -9.74
C PRO A 97 -10.53 -8.30 -9.18
N GLU A 98 -11.34 -9.24 -9.66
CA GLU A 98 -12.70 -9.43 -9.16
C GLU A 98 -12.70 -10.05 -7.76
N THR A 99 -11.85 -11.02 -7.51
CA THR A 99 -11.66 -11.58 -6.17
C THR A 99 -11.15 -10.50 -5.20
N ALA A 100 -10.17 -9.69 -5.62
CA ALA A 100 -9.67 -8.58 -4.82
C ALA A 100 -10.76 -7.56 -4.49
N ARG A 101 -11.57 -7.17 -5.49
CA ARG A 101 -12.72 -6.28 -5.32
C ARG A 101 -13.73 -6.86 -4.32
N LYS A 102 -14.03 -8.15 -4.47
CA LYS A 102 -14.96 -8.83 -3.55
C LYS A 102 -14.46 -8.77 -2.12
N LEU A 103 -13.22 -9.12 -1.85
CA LEU A 103 -12.63 -9.10 -0.51
C LEU A 103 -12.64 -7.70 0.11
N ILE A 104 -12.24 -6.67 -0.64
CA ILE A 104 -12.31 -5.27 -0.18
C ILE A 104 -13.76 -4.89 0.13
N ASN A 105 -14.70 -5.24 -0.73
CA ASN A 105 -16.12 -4.91 -0.54
C ASN A 105 -16.75 -5.67 0.62
N ASP A 106 -16.36 -6.90 0.88
CA ASP A 106 -16.77 -7.66 2.07
C ASP A 106 -16.28 -6.97 3.36
N TYR A 107 -15.03 -6.47 3.36
CA TYR A 107 -14.51 -5.67 4.46
C TYR A 107 -15.28 -4.35 4.64
N ARG A 108 -15.47 -3.58 3.57
CA ARG A 108 -16.26 -2.33 3.59
C ARG A 108 -17.68 -2.54 4.07
N LYS A 109 -18.35 -3.62 3.62
CA LYS A 109 -19.70 -4.01 4.06
C LYS A 109 -19.76 -4.24 5.57
N LYS A 110 -18.75 -4.92 6.16
CA LYS A 110 -18.67 -5.11 7.62
C LYS A 110 -18.57 -3.78 8.39
N LYS A 111 -18.14 -2.71 7.72
CA LYS A 111 -18.06 -1.35 8.26
C LYS A 111 -19.22 -0.45 7.84
N GLY A 112 -20.26 -0.99 7.21
CA GLY A 112 -21.44 -0.24 6.79
C GLY A 112 -21.25 0.66 5.57
N LEU A 113 -20.19 0.43 4.77
CA LEU A 113 -19.82 1.27 3.63
C LEU A 113 -20.34 0.68 2.31
N LYS A 114 -20.56 1.57 1.33
CA LYS A 114 -20.93 1.19 -0.04
C LYS A 114 -19.80 0.44 -0.72
N PRO A 115 -20.11 -0.50 -1.63
CA PRO A 115 -19.09 -1.22 -2.40
C PRO A 115 -18.41 -0.31 -3.41
N LEU A 116 -17.17 -0.68 -3.78
CA LEU A 116 -16.40 -0.10 -4.87
C LEU A 116 -16.58 -0.91 -6.15
N ALA A 117 -16.64 -0.22 -7.29
CA ALA A 117 -16.59 -0.83 -8.62
C ALA A 117 -15.17 -0.79 -9.18
N LEU A 118 -14.77 -1.81 -9.96
CA LEU A 118 -13.53 -1.73 -10.72
C LEU A 118 -13.63 -0.63 -11.79
N ASN A 119 -12.52 0.10 -11.95
CA ASN A 119 -12.40 1.15 -12.94
C ASN A 119 -11.08 0.98 -13.71
N ALA A 120 -11.15 1.10 -15.04
CA ALA A 120 -10.02 0.83 -15.92
C ALA A 120 -8.90 1.88 -15.78
N GLU A 121 -9.25 3.14 -15.64
CA GLU A 121 -8.31 4.26 -15.50
C GLU A 121 -7.55 4.15 -14.17
N LEU A 122 -8.26 3.86 -13.05
CA LEU A 122 -7.62 3.65 -11.75
C LEU A 122 -6.73 2.40 -11.78
N THR A 123 -7.14 1.34 -12.49
CA THR A 123 -6.30 0.15 -12.68
C THR A 123 -5.05 0.47 -13.49
N ALA A 124 -5.15 1.33 -14.52
CA ALA A 124 -4.00 1.77 -15.29
C ALA A 124 -3.02 2.59 -14.45
N ALA A 125 -3.51 3.48 -13.58
CA ALA A 125 -2.70 4.23 -12.62
C ALA A 125 -1.97 3.28 -11.66
N ALA A 126 -2.68 2.31 -11.08
CA ALA A 126 -2.10 1.31 -10.19
C ALA A 126 -1.01 0.48 -10.89
N LYS A 127 -1.27 0.00 -12.13
CA LYS A 127 -0.28 -0.76 -12.93
C LYS A 127 0.97 0.06 -13.22
N SER A 128 0.80 1.33 -13.57
CA SER A 128 1.93 2.23 -13.82
C SER A 128 2.81 2.36 -12.59
N HIS A 129 2.21 2.55 -11.42
CA HIS A 129 2.95 2.70 -10.18
C HIS A 129 3.63 1.41 -9.72
N SER A 130 2.94 0.27 -9.73
CA SER A 130 3.55 -1.02 -9.40
C SER A 130 4.75 -1.37 -10.29
N ARG A 131 4.70 -1.02 -11.59
CA ARG A 131 5.86 -1.19 -12.50
C ARG A 131 7.02 -0.28 -12.14
N ASP A 132 6.74 0.95 -11.76
CA ASP A 132 7.78 1.89 -11.35
C ASP A 132 8.45 1.43 -10.04
N LEU A 133 7.67 0.98 -9.06
CA LEU A 133 8.18 0.42 -7.81
C LEU A 133 9.06 -0.81 -8.07
N ALA A 134 8.62 -1.73 -8.92
CA ALA A 134 9.38 -2.92 -9.29
C ALA A 134 10.69 -2.57 -9.99
N LYS A 135 10.67 -1.63 -10.94
CA LYS A 135 11.85 -1.18 -11.67
C LYS A 135 12.96 -0.67 -10.73
N TRP A 136 12.60 -0.03 -9.64
CA TRP A 136 13.53 0.59 -8.70
C TRP A 136 13.70 -0.21 -7.41
N ASP A 137 13.01 -1.34 -7.29
CA ASP A 137 13.02 -2.21 -6.11
C ASP A 137 12.83 -1.42 -4.80
N ARG A 138 11.70 -0.76 -4.69
CA ARG A 138 11.41 0.16 -3.59
C ARG A 138 9.93 0.23 -3.27
N ILE A 139 9.59 0.76 -2.11
CA ILE A 139 8.23 1.16 -1.75
C ILE A 139 8.17 2.69 -1.56
N SER A 140 7.21 3.33 -2.20
CA SER A 140 6.97 4.78 -2.12
C SER A 140 5.59 5.10 -2.69
N HIS A 141 5.01 6.22 -2.30
CA HIS A 141 3.85 6.82 -2.99
C HIS A 141 4.26 7.72 -4.16
N PHE A 142 5.53 8.09 -4.27
CA PHE A 142 6.04 8.90 -5.36
C PHE A 142 6.61 8.03 -6.47
N GLY A 143 6.29 8.37 -7.71
CA GLY A 143 6.90 7.80 -8.90
C GLY A 143 8.36 8.23 -9.07
N SER A 144 9.13 7.49 -9.86
CA SER A 144 10.51 7.86 -10.21
C SER A 144 10.59 9.16 -11.01
N ASP A 145 9.49 9.56 -11.61
CA ASP A 145 9.29 10.82 -12.33
C ASP A 145 8.80 11.96 -11.41
N GLY A 146 8.73 11.73 -10.10
CA GLY A 146 8.24 12.68 -9.12
C GLY A 146 6.71 12.76 -9.01
N SER A 147 5.97 11.94 -9.78
CA SER A 147 4.51 11.95 -9.73
C SER A 147 3.99 11.43 -8.39
N ASN A 148 2.95 12.08 -7.87
CA ASN A 148 2.15 11.59 -6.76
C ASN A 148 0.96 10.75 -7.28
N PRO A 149 0.17 10.10 -6.41
CA PRO A 149 -0.98 9.29 -6.83
C PRO A 149 -2.01 10.07 -7.66
N TRP A 150 -2.24 11.34 -7.31
CA TRP A 150 -3.18 12.20 -8.04
C TRP A 150 -2.73 12.46 -9.48
N ASP A 151 -1.44 12.74 -9.67
CA ASP A 151 -0.88 12.95 -11.01
C ASP A 151 -1.05 11.72 -11.89
N ARG A 152 -0.82 10.53 -11.33
CA ARG A 152 -0.98 9.26 -12.05
C ARG A 152 -2.44 9.01 -12.43
N VAL A 153 -3.37 9.25 -11.51
CA VAL A 153 -4.81 9.14 -11.77
C VAL A 153 -5.26 10.12 -12.85
N LYS A 154 -4.82 11.38 -12.77
CA LYS A 154 -5.13 12.40 -13.78
C LYS A 154 -4.59 12.03 -15.17
N ARG A 155 -3.38 11.47 -15.26
CA ARG A 155 -2.77 11.03 -16.52
C ARG A 155 -3.55 9.92 -17.23
N THR A 156 -4.33 9.12 -16.51
CA THR A 156 -5.16 8.07 -17.12
C THR A 156 -6.49 8.59 -17.66
N GLY A 157 -6.81 9.86 -17.46
CA GLY A 157 -8.08 10.46 -17.84
C GLY A 157 -9.20 10.34 -16.80
N TYR A 158 -8.92 9.79 -15.63
CA TYR A 158 -9.90 9.73 -14.54
C TYR A 158 -10.04 11.11 -13.88
N HIS A 159 -11.21 11.74 -14.07
CA HIS A 159 -11.54 13.01 -13.45
C HIS A 159 -11.99 12.79 -12.00
N ALA A 160 -11.03 12.76 -11.10
CA ALA A 160 -11.26 12.42 -9.70
C ALA A 160 -11.73 13.64 -8.88
N ARG A 161 -12.77 13.44 -8.08
CA ARG A 161 -13.08 14.29 -6.92
C ARG A 161 -12.29 13.83 -5.68
N LEU A 162 -12.00 12.54 -5.61
CA LEU A 162 -11.27 11.88 -4.53
C LEU A 162 -10.35 10.82 -5.13
N ALA A 163 -9.12 10.75 -4.63
CA ALA A 163 -8.20 9.67 -4.91
C ALA A 163 -7.36 9.35 -3.68
N ALA A 164 -7.10 8.06 -3.45
CA ALA A 164 -6.22 7.56 -2.39
C ALA A 164 -5.49 6.33 -2.90
N GLU A 165 -4.33 6.03 -2.31
CA GLU A 165 -3.49 4.93 -2.73
C GLU A 165 -3.01 4.12 -1.53
N ASN A 166 -3.05 2.79 -1.67
CA ASN A 166 -2.33 1.86 -0.80
C ASN A 166 -1.28 1.12 -1.62
N VAL A 167 -0.09 0.99 -1.06
CA VAL A 167 1.02 0.22 -1.64
C VAL A 167 1.37 -0.93 -0.72
N GLY A 168 1.80 -2.04 -1.29
CA GLY A 168 2.31 -3.20 -0.56
C GLY A 168 3.42 -3.87 -1.36
N THR A 169 4.40 -4.45 -0.67
CA THR A 169 5.53 -5.15 -1.29
C THR A 169 5.89 -6.40 -0.50
N GLY A 170 6.22 -7.47 -1.21
CA GLY A 170 6.69 -8.70 -0.58
C GLY A 170 5.62 -9.69 -0.14
N GLN A 171 4.34 -9.39 -0.33
CA GLN A 171 3.26 -10.33 -0.01
C GLN A 171 3.08 -11.38 -1.11
N ILE A 172 2.75 -12.62 -0.71
CA ILE A 172 2.59 -13.74 -1.65
C ILE A 172 1.20 -13.84 -2.25
N ASP A 173 0.20 -13.27 -1.60
CA ASP A 173 -1.18 -13.25 -2.09
C ASP A 173 -1.92 -11.98 -1.69
N PHE A 174 -3.12 -11.81 -2.25
CA PHE A 174 -3.92 -10.63 -1.99
C PHE A 174 -4.52 -10.59 -0.57
N GLN A 175 -4.77 -11.72 0.05
CA GLN A 175 -5.29 -11.79 1.42
C GLN A 175 -4.25 -11.25 2.40
N GLU A 176 -2.98 -11.60 2.21
CA GLU A 176 -1.89 -11.08 3.03
C GLU A 176 -1.74 -9.55 2.87
N VAL A 177 -1.78 -9.05 1.64
CA VAL A 177 -1.73 -7.61 1.36
C VAL A 177 -2.91 -6.88 2.00
N LEU A 178 -4.12 -7.38 1.81
CA LEU A 178 -5.33 -6.75 2.35
C LEU A 178 -5.29 -6.72 3.87
N LYS A 179 -4.89 -7.83 4.51
CA LYS A 179 -4.72 -7.89 5.96
C LYS A 179 -3.73 -6.83 6.47
N GLY A 180 -2.58 -6.69 5.81
CA GLY A 180 -1.61 -5.65 6.16
C GLY A 180 -2.19 -4.23 6.04
N TRP A 181 -3.01 -3.98 5.01
CA TRP A 181 -3.69 -2.70 4.85
C TRP A 181 -4.80 -2.48 5.89
N GLU A 182 -5.53 -3.53 6.28
CA GLU A 182 -6.56 -3.44 7.34
C GLU A 182 -5.94 -3.13 8.72
N GLU A 183 -4.78 -3.68 9.01
CA GLU A 183 -4.06 -3.51 10.28
C GLU A 183 -3.29 -2.18 10.38
N SER A 184 -2.97 -1.56 9.25
CA SER A 184 -2.27 -0.27 9.20
C SER A 184 -3.26 0.90 9.25
N PRO A 185 -3.24 1.77 10.26
CA PRO A 185 -4.21 2.88 10.39
C PRO A 185 -4.32 3.76 9.15
N GLY A 186 -3.20 4.06 8.51
CA GLY A 186 -3.17 4.89 7.31
C GLY A 186 -3.79 4.21 6.10
N HIS A 187 -3.40 2.97 5.81
CA HIS A 187 -3.96 2.20 4.70
C HIS A 187 -5.44 1.86 4.95
N ASN A 188 -5.80 1.53 6.18
CA ASN A 188 -7.16 1.25 6.56
C ASN A 188 -8.08 2.45 6.35
N LYS A 189 -7.62 3.67 6.67
CA LYS A 189 -8.36 4.90 6.39
C LYS A 189 -8.74 5.00 4.91
N ASN A 190 -7.84 4.64 4.00
CA ASN A 190 -8.11 4.65 2.56
C ASN A 190 -9.12 3.58 2.15
N LEU A 191 -9.02 2.35 2.70
CA LEU A 191 -10.02 1.29 2.47
C LEU A 191 -11.43 1.70 2.92
N LEU A 192 -11.53 2.56 3.93
CA LEU A 192 -12.78 2.99 4.56
C LEU A 192 -13.28 4.37 4.11
N LEU A 193 -12.74 4.94 3.03
CA LEU A 193 -13.26 6.19 2.46
C LEU A 193 -14.73 6.03 2.06
N ALA A 194 -15.61 6.74 2.77
CA ALA A 194 -17.07 6.61 2.60
C ALA A 194 -17.53 7.10 1.23
N ASP A 195 -16.91 8.17 0.73
CA ASP A 195 -17.25 8.82 -0.54
C ASP A 195 -16.62 8.15 -1.77
N ALA A 196 -15.82 7.12 -1.57
CA ALA A 196 -15.24 6.36 -2.67
C ALA A 196 -16.28 5.45 -3.33
N SER A 197 -16.21 5.34 -4.65
CA SER A 197 -17.10 4.51 -5.47
C SER A 197 -16.36 3.58 -6.43
N HIS A 198 -15.10 3.87 -6.74
CA HIS A 198 -14.28 3.14 -7.69
C HIS A 198 -12.96 2.67 -7.07
N MET A 199 -12.41 1.61 -7.64
CA MET A 199 -11.08 1.11 -7.33
C MET A 199 -10.35 0.60 -8.55
N GLY A 200 -9.04 0.64 -8.52
CA GLY A 200 -8.16 -0.06 -9.44
C GLY A 200 -7.08 -0.77 -8.64
N ILE A 201 -6.74 -1.99 -9.03
CA ILE A 201 -5.76 -2.82 -8.34
C ILE A 201 -4.75 -3.39 -9.32
N ALA A 202 -3.49 -3.48 -8.91
CA ALA A 202 -2.43 -4.07 -9.71
C ALA A 202 -1.44 -4.85 -8.86
N LEU A 203 -0.87 -5.87 -9.48
CA LEU A 203 0.29 -6.61 -9.04
C LEU A 203 1.35 -6.59 -10.15
N VAL A 204 2.58 -6.33 -9.77
CA VAL A 204 3.77 -6.60 -10.59
C VAL A 204 4.70 -7.50 -9.81
N GLN A 205 5.20 -8.54 -10.44
CA GLN A 205 6.19 -9.45 -9.89
C GLN A 205 7.51 -9.26 -10.64
N ASP A 206 8.59 -9.18 -9.91
CA ASP A 206 9.94 -9.25 -10.46
C ASP A 206 10.84 -10.08 -9.51
N PRO A 207 11.14 -11.33 -9.89
CA PRO A 207 11.93 -12.23 -9.04
C PRO A 207 13.38 -11.77 -8.84
N LYS A 208 13.85 -10.78 -9.61
CA LYS A 208 15.19 -10.22 -9.48
C LYS A 208 15.30 -9.15 -8.40
N THR A 209 14.18 -8.59 -7.96
CA THR A 209 14.13 -7.58 -6.90
C THR A 209 14.19 -8.23 -5.52
N GLU A 210 14.49 -7.45 -4.47
CA GLU A 210 14.41 -7.94 -3.09
C GLU A 210 12.96 -8.10 -2.64
N PHE A 211 12.05 -7.21 -3.09
CA PHE A 211 10.63 -7.28 -2.70
C PHE A 211 9.82 -8.36 -3.43
N LYS A 212 10.23 -8.82 -4.61
CA LYS A 212 9.59 -9.86 -5.43
C LYS A 212 8.18 -9.52 -5.95
N SER A 213 7.32 -8.89 -5.14
CA SER A 213 5.95 -8.52 -5.50
C SER A 213 5.64 -7.07 -5.11
N PHE A 214 4.89 -6.38 -5.97
CA PHE A 214 4.55 -4.96 -5.83
C PHE A 214 3.07 -4.77 -6.10
N TRP A 215 2.34 -4.39 -5.06
CA TRP A 215 0.90 -4.24 -5.07
C TRP A 215 0.54 -2.76 -4.98
N THR A 216 -0.37 -2.32 -5.80
CA THR A 216 -0.93 -0.97 -5.72
C THR A 216 -2.45 -1.02 -5.83
N LEU A 217 -3.13 -0.45 -4.86
CA LEU A 217 -4.57 -0.18 -4.87
C LEU A 217 -4.78 1.32 -4.98
N VAL A 218 -5.53 1.74 -5.98
CA VAL A 218 -6.02 3.13 -6.10
C VAL A 218 -7.52 3.12 -5.89
N ILE A 219 -7.99 3.98 -4.98
CA ILE A 219 -9.41 4.16 -4.65
C ILE A 219 -9.81 5.58 -5.00
N GLY A 220 -11.00 5.76 -5.58
CA GLY A 220 -11.44 7.08 -5.97
C GLY A 220 -12.94 7.24 -6.13
N SER A 221 -13.37 8.48 -6.36
CA SER A 221 -14.67 8.81 -6.90
C SER A 221 -14.55 9.86 -8.00
N PRO A 222 -15.37 9.79 -9.06
CA PRO A 222 -15.37 10.80 -10.11
C PRO A 222 -15.99 12.11 -9.62
N MET A 223 -15.73 13.17 -10.39
CA MET A 223 -16.42 14.46 -10.26
C MET A 223 -17.90 14.34 -10.57
#